data_8c786838a937ae0ff19ede39814f289e
#
_entry.id   8c786838a937ae0ff19ede39814f289e
#
_cell.length_a   1.000
_cell.length_b   1.000
_cell.length_c   1.000
_cell.angle_alpha   90.00
_cell.angle_beta   90.00
_cell.angle_gamma   90.00
#
_symmetry.space_group_name_H-M   'P 1'
#
loop_
_entity.id
_entity.type
_entity.pdbx_description
1 polymer ?
#
loop_
_entity_poly.entity_id
_entity_poly.type
_entity_poly.pdbx_seq_one_letter_code
_entity_poly.pdbx_strand_id
1 'polypeptide(L)'
;MKKILIPMVEAGGGHKMPALAIKESIETLFPGQYQIDVIDFAREVGANWDDKIIKGFWDWALARPELTTNLNVLLDSFNLLTRSNTVMKLFFQQFIRKGIRYILKYKPDIVFSTHFFCSSVALFARERYDLAYKIFSYMTDPVRGHNLWVNPRVDAVIVSTKEAREYLIRQGEPKDKVKVMSFPLNKKFFEKVTRSREEILNELGLDPGRKTLLATSGGQGIGDTSSYVKKLYKSEFPFNIIAVCGKNRELFDELSKLKDSVKSEVPLAVLGFVDNMHELLEASDLAIAKGGASTTLEVLVKRVPTIFTHCAALHEKGNIDFCVDNKMGWYSKNKNEFNEIIDKIVNTDILDQYKSNIEKNEYIKTLPEAADNLARFIVKELETPYVKHTRSKKVILRAIVLGTRINLYRLKSRNKNKRYKIE
;
A
#
# COMPACT_ATOMS: atom_id res chain seq x y z
N MET A 1 9.97 11.01 28.82
CA MET A 1 9.40 11.18 27.47
C MET A 1 8.59 9.96 27.15
N LYS A 2 7.33 10.10 26.69
CA LYS A 2 6.48 8.98 26.27
C LYS A 2 7.00 8.36 24.96
N LYS A 3 6.88 7.04 24.83
CA LYS A 3 7.48 6.26 23.75
C LYS A 3 6.40 5.73 22.79
N ILE A 4 6.53 6.10 21.53
CA ILE A 4 5.68 5.64 20.43
C ILE A 4 6.48 4.62 19.62
N LEU A 5 6.02 3.38 19.57
CA LEU A 5 6.60 2.34 18.73
C LEU A 5 5.76 2.15 17.48
N ILE A 6 6.36 2.34 16.31
CA ILE A 6 5.72 2.11 15.00
C ILE A 6 6.39 0.91 14.33
N PRO A 7 6.01 -0.33 14.70
CA PRO A 7 6.63 -1.53 14.13
C PRO A 7 5.98 -1.87 12.79
N MET A 8 6.83 -2.20 11.82
CA MET A 8 6.43 -2.67 10.49
C MET A 8 7.29 -3.88 10.07
N VAL A 9 6.99 -4.49 8.93
CA VAL A 9 7.87 -5.40 8.21
C VAL A 9 8.15 -4.79 6.84
N GLU A 10 9.41 -4.66 6.47
CA GLU A 10 9.81 -4.08 5.19
C GLU A 10 9.62 -5.09 4.05
N ALA A 11 8.39 -5.20 3.55
CA ALA A 11 8.03 -5.94 2.36
C ALA A 11 7.61 -4.97 1.25
N GLY A 12 8.57 -4.20 0.73
CA GLY A 12 8.30 -3.07 -0.18
C GLY A 12 7.94 -1.77 0.56
N GLY A 13 7.48 -0.74 -0.19
CA GLY A 13 7.19 0.60 0.35
C GLY A 13 5.87 0.71 1.14
N GLY A 14 4.93 -0.22 0.92
CA GLY A 14 3.54 -0.08 1.39
C GLY A 14 3.37 0.04 2.92
N HIS A 15 4.23 -0.59 3.71
CA HIS A 15 4.20 -0.52 5.17
C HIS A 15 5.14 0.55 5.74
N LYS A 16 6.27 0.77 5.08
CA LYS A 16 7.34 1.67 5.53
C LYS A 16 6.98 3.14 5.32
N MET A 17 6.50 3.49 4.13
CA MET A 17 6.23 4.89 3.79
C MET A 17 5.15 5.52 4.68
N PRO A 18 4.01 4.88 4.96
CA PRO A 18 3.04 5.37 5.92
C PRO A 18 3.61 5.54 7.33
N ALA A 19 4.43 4.59 7.79
CA ALA A 19 5.07 4.67 9.12
C ALA A 19 6.00 5.89 9.23
N LEU A 20 6.80 6.15 8.19
CA LEU A 20 7.69 7.31 8.15
C LEU A 20 6.94 8.64 8.05
N ALA A 21 5.88 8.71 7.23
CA ALA A 21 5.04 9.90 7.12
C ALA A 21 4.38 10.27 8.46
N ILE A 22 3.89 9.28 9.21
CA ILE A 22 3.33 9.49 10.55
C ILE A 22 4.41 9.97 11.54
N LYS A 23 5.60 9.35 11.52
CA LYS A 23 6.72 9.78 12.36
C LYS A 23 7.08 11.24 12.10
N GLU A 24 7.32 11.59 10.83
CA GLU A 24 7.65 12.94 10.39
C GLU A 24 6.59 13.96 10.85
N SER A 25 5.32 13.60 10.72
CA SER A 25 4.23 14.45 11.14
C SER A 25 4.20 14.67 12.67
N ILE A 26 4.42 13.60 13.48
CA ILE A 26 4.49 13.76 14.94
C ILE A 26 5.68 14.64 15.33
N GLU A 27 6.86 14.42 14.73
CA GLU A 27 8.07 15.21 14.99
C GLU A 27 7.90 16.69 14.62
N THR A 28 7.13 16.96 13.54
CA THR A 28 6.83 18.33 13.09
C THR A 28 5.82 19.04 13.99
N LEU A 29 4.73 18.34 14.35
CA LEU A 29 3.64 18.94 15.13
C LEU A 29 3.94 19.03 16.65
N PHE A 30 4.78 18.14 17.15
CA PHE A 30 5.10 17.99 18.57
C PHE A 30 6.62 17.83 18.79
N PRO A 31 7.42 18.83 18.38
CA PRO A 31 8.88 18.71 18.37
C PRO A 31 9.44 18.41 19.76
N GLY A 32 10.24 17.35 19.86
CA GLY A 32 10.94 16.97 21.09
C GLY A 32 10.08 16.42 22.23
N GLN A 33 8.74 16.25 22.05
CA GLN A 33 7.85 15.82 23.14
C GLN A 33 7.79 14.30 23.30
N TYR A 34 8.03 13.53 22.23
CA TYR A 34 7.87 12.08 22.18
C TYR A 34 9.12 11.40 21.64
N GLN A 35 9.41 10.19 22.14
CA GLN A 35 10.36 9.30 21.48
C GLN A 35 9.59 8.45 20.49
N ILE A 36 9.97 8.48 19.20
CA ILE A 36 9.25 7.79 18.11
C ILE A 36 10.21 6.89 17.36
N ASP A 37 9.98 5.59 17.45
CA ASP A 37 10.81 4.60 16.78
C ASP A 37 10.00 3.84 15.71
N VAL A 38 10.39 4.01 14.44
CA VAL A 38 9.92 3.21 13.30
C VAL A 38 10.93 2.12 13.05
N ILE A 39 10.51 0.85 13.16
CA ILE A 39 11.44 -0.28 13.06
C ILE A 39 10.92 -1.38 12.14
N ASP A 40 11.82 -2.00 11.35
CA ASP A 40 11.56 -3.30 10.72
C ASP A 40 11.61 -4.37 11.81
N PHE A 41 10.46 -4.68 12.38
CA PHE A 41 10.35 -5.35 13.67
C PHE A 41 10.93 -6.77 13.64
N ALA A 42 10.66 -7.55 12.60
CA ALA A 42 11.17 -8.91 12.49
C ALA A 42 12.71 -8.92 12.41
N ARG A 43 13.27 -7.97 11.65
CA ARG A 43 14.71 -7.80 11.48
C ARG A 43 15.37 -7.27 12.76
N GLU A 44 14.82 -6.20 13.35
CA GLU A 44 15.35 -5.53 14.54
C GLU A 44 15.45 -6.48 15.74
N VAL A 45 14.46 -7.34 15.92
CA VAL A 45 14.50 -8.35 17.00
C VAL A 45 15.35 -9.56 16.68
N GLY A 46 15.97 -9.61 15.49
CA GLY A 46 16.81 -10.71 15.04
C GLY A 46 16.03 -12.00 14.71
N ALA A 47 14.75 -11.90 14.36
CA ALA A 47 13.93 -13.02 13.89
C ALA A 47 14.22 -13.35 12.42
N ASN A 48 15.50 -13.53 12.08
CA ASN A 48 15.98 -13.58 10.69
C ASN A 48 15.32 -14.67 9.83
N TRP A 49 14.98 -15.83 10.41
CA TRP A 49 14.27 -16.90 9.71
C TRP A 49 12.84 -16.48 9.38
N ASP A 50 12.13 -15.98 10.37
CA ASP A 50 10.75 -15.55 10.20
C ASP A 50 10.68 -14.37 9.22
N ASP A 51 11.64 -13.43 9.29
CA ASP A 51 11.76 -12.31 8.35
C ASP A 51 11.96 -12.79 6.90
N LYS A 52 12.89 -13.76 6.69
CA LYS A 52 13.11 -14.36 5.38
C LYS A 52 11.85 -15.06 4.84
N ILE A 53 11.12 -15.79 5.68
CA ILE A 53 9.88 -16.48 5.28
C ILE A 53 8.80 -15.46 4.90
N ILE A 54 8.62 -14.41 5.70
CA ILE A 54 7.62 -13.37 5.43
C ILE A 54 7.94 -12.66 4.11
N LYS A 55 9.18 -12.20 3.93
CA LYS A 55 9.62 -11.52 2.71
C LYS A 55 9.62 -12.44 1.49
N GLY A 56 10.14 -13.66 1.63
CA GLY A 56 10.16 -14.65 0.56
C GLY A 56 8.76 -15.09 0.11
N PHE A 57 7.81 -15.22 1.04
CA PHE A 57 6.41 -15.46 0.68
C PHE A 57 5.81 -14.28 -0.09
N TRP A 58 6.18 -13.04 0.29
CA TRP A 58 5.74 -11.83 -0.40
C TRP A 58 6.31 -11.74 -1.81
N ASP A 59 7.61 -12.01 -1.98
CA ASP A 59 8.27 -12.04 -3.29
C ASP A 59 7.68 -13.14 -4.19
N TRP A 60 7.42 -14.32 -3.62
CA TRP A 60 6.73 -15.41 -4.31
C TRP A 60 5.31 -15.04 -4.75
N ALA A 61 4.57 -14.35 -3.87
CA ALA A 61 3.21 -13.89 -4.13
C ALA A 61 3.18 -12.83 -5.26
N LEU A 62 4.13 -11.91 -5.24
CA LEU A 62 4.29 -10.89 -6.29
C LEU A 62 4.66 -11.50 -7.65
N ALA A 63 5.44 -12.56 -7.66
CA ALA A 63 5.83 -13.26 -8.89
C ALA A 63 4.71 -14.14 -9.50
N ARG A 64 3.66 -14.48 -8.71
CA ARG A 64 2.56 -15.37 -9.15
C ARG A 64 1.17 -14.83 -8.79
N PRO A 65 0.74 -13.71 -9.39
CA PRO A 65 -0.46 -12.97 -8.99
C PRO A 65 -1.76 -13.78 -9.12
N GLU A 66 -1.90 -14.60 -10.15
CA GLU A 66 -3.11 -15.42 -10.37
C GLU A 66 -3.25 -16.50 -9.28
N LEU A 67 -2.16 -17.22 -8.97
CA LEU A 67 -2.15 -18.23 -7.90
C LEU A 67 -2.41 -17.58 -6.54
N THR A 68 -1.78 -16.44 -6.29
CA THR A 68 -1.96 -15.69 -5.04
C THR A 68 -3.39 -15.19 -4.88
N THR A 69 -4.01 -14.70 -5.95
CA THR A 69 -5.40 -14.25 -5.94
C THR A 69 -6.35 -15.40 -5.64
N ASN A 70 -6.17 -16.56 -6.26
CA ASN A 70 -6.97 -17.75 -6.01
C ASN A 70 -6.78 -18.29 -4.59
N LEU A 71 -5.54 -18.32 -4.12
CA LEU A 71 -5.20 -18.72 -2.75
C LEU A 71 -5.83 -17.76 -1.72
N ASN A 72 -5.75 -16.46 -1.92
CA ASN A 72 -6.36 -15.47 -1.03
C ASN A 72 -7.88 -15.61 -0.97
N VAL A 73 -8.56 -15.86 -2.09
CA VAL A 73 -10.01 -16.14 -2.12
C VAL A 73 -10.33 -17.39 -1.31
N LEU A 74 -9.52 -18.43 -1.42
CA LEU A 74 -9.69 -19.67 -0.66
C LEU A 74 -9.42 -19.43 0.84
N LEU A 75 -8.31 -18.77 1.17
CA LEU A 75 -7.93 -18.44 2.55
C LEU A 75 -8.94 -17.51 3.23
N ASP A 76 -9.51 -16.54 2.51
CA ASP A 76 -10.58 -15.68 3.02
C ASP A 76 -11.85 -16.48 3.38
N SER A 77 -12.02 -17.68 2.81
CA SER A 77 -13.11 -18.59 3.15
C SER A 77 -12.87 -19.34 4.48
N PHE A 78 -11.61 -19.49 4.89
CA PHE A 78 -11.19 -20.13 6.17
C PHE A 78 -10.82 -19.09 7.22
N ASN A 79 -11.74 -18.19 7.52
CA ASN A 79 -11.57 -16.98 8.34
C ASN A 79 -10.80 -17.17 9.68
N LEU A 80 -10.88 -18.33 10.32
CA LEU A 80 -10.20 -18.62 11.60
C LEU A 80 -8.71 -18.91 11.45
N LEU A 81 -8.33 -19.60 10.36
CA LEU A 81 -6.95 -20.02 10.12
C LEU A 81 -6.10 -18.89 9.53
N THR A 82 -6.74 -17.89 8.91
CA THR A 82 -6.08 -16.81 8.18
C THR A 82 -5.92 -15.51 8.97
N ARG A 83 -6.32 -15.50 10.25
CA ARG A 83 -6.08 -14.34 11.13
C ARG A 83 -4.62 -14.25 11.55
N SER A 84 -4.08 -13.04 11.60
CA SER A 84 -2.68 -12.78 11.95
C SER A 84 -2.25 -13.50 13.25
N ASN A 85 -3.09 -13.44 14.29
CA ASN A 85 -2.80 -14.10 15.58
C ASN A 85 -2.66 -15.63 15.46
N THR A 86 -3.44 -16.28 14.61
CA THR A 86 -3.39 -17.74 14.39
C THR A 86 -2.17 -18.11 13.57
N VAL A 87 -1.96 -17.42 12.45
CA VAL A 87 -0.80 -17.60 11.57
C VAL A 87 0.50 -17.42 12.34
N MET A 88 0.60 -16.34 13.14
CA MET A 88 1.77 -16.08 13.98
C MET A 88 2.05 -17.21 14.96
N LYS A 89 1.04 -17.71 15.65
CA LYS A 89 1.21 -18.82 16.61
C LYS A 89 1.61 -20.13 15.96
N LEU A 90 1.21 -20.39 14.73
CA LEU A 90 1.53 -21.64 14.03
C LEU A 90 2.93 -21.59 13.40
N PHE A 91 3.32 -20.46 12.81
CA PHE A 91 4.48 -20.41 11.92
C PHE A 91 5.62 -19.50 12.38
N PHE A 92 5.36 -18.49 13.25
CA PHE A 92 6.33 -17.42 13.55
C PHE A 92 6.69 -17.34 15.04
N GLN A 93 7.05 -18.48 15.63
CA GLN A 93 7.34 -18.59 17.07
C GLN A 93 8.61 -17.81 17.48
N GLN A 94 9.61 -17.71 16.60
CA GLN A 94 10.84 -16.98 16.88
C GLN A 94 10.54 -15.47 16.94
N PHE A 95 9.75 -14.96 15.97
CA PHE A 95 9.34 -13.56 15.94
C PHE A 95 8.52 -13.20 17.19
N ILE A 96 7.56 -14.05 17.59
CA ILE A 96 6.79 -13.83 18.83
C ILE A 96 7.72 -13.73 20.04
N ARG A 97 8.61 -14.73 20.27
CA ARG A 97 9.47 -14.75 21.45
C ARG A 97 10.42 -13.58 21.52
N LYS A 98 11.11 -13.27 20.41
CA LYS A 98 12.07 -12.18 20.35
C LYS A 98 11.40 -10.82 20.39
N GLY A 99 10.27 -10.66 19.68
CA GLY A 99 9.48 -9.44 19.70
C GLY A 99 8.90 -9.11 21.08
N ILE A 100 8.42 -10.11 21.82
CA ILE A 100 7.99 -9.93 23.22
C ILE A 100 9.16 -9.41 24.09
N ARG A 101 10.36 -10.01 23.95
CA ARG A 101 11.54 -9.53 24.71
C ARG A 101 11.89 -8.09 24.38
N TYR A 102 11.81 -7.72 23.10
CA TYR A 102 12.05 -6.35 22.66
C TYR A 102 11.05 -5.38 23.29
N ILE A 103 9.75 -5.68 23.26
CA ILE A 103 8.70 -4.84 23.85
C ILE A 103 8.89 -4.68 25.36
N LEU A 104 9.24 -5.75 26.07
CA LEU A 104 9.52 -5.71 27.51
C LEU A 104 10.71 -4.79 27.85
N LYS A 105 11.74 -4.75 26.99
CA LYS A 105 12.91 -3.88 27.14
C LYS A 105 12.60 -2.45 26.73
N TYR A 106 11.90 -2.26 25.60
CA TYR A 106 11.58 -0.95 25.03
C TYR A 106 10.57 -0.18 25.88
N LYS A 107 9.55 -0.88 26.39
CA LYS A 107 8.44 -0.32 27.23
C LYS A 107 7.70 0.80 26.50
N PRO A 108 6.98 0.51 25.40
CA PRO A 108 6.20 1.52 24.70
C PRO A 108 5.01 1.99 25.54
N ASP A 109 4.65 3.27 25.43
CA ASP A 109 3.38 3.81 25.94
C ASP A 109 2.24 3.56 24.93
N ILE A 110 2.58 3.46 23.63
CA ILE A 110 1.65 3.13 22.56
C ILE A 110 2.37 2.35 21.45
N VAL A 111 1.66 1.40 20.84
CA VAL A 111 2.11 0.70 19.65
C VAL A 111 1.15 1.04 18.52
N PHE A 112 1.66 1.70 17.47
CA PHE A 112 0.94 2.01 16.26
C PHE A 112 1.53 1.23 15.09
N SER A 113 0.96 0.06 14.79
CA SER A 113 1.55 -0.86 13.83
C SER A 113 1.00 -0.65 12.42
N THR A 114 1.88 -0.53 11.43
CA THR A 114 1.53 -0.54 10.01
C THR A 114 1.63 -1.94 9.38
N HIS A 115 1.77 -3.00 10.20
CA HIS A 115 1.79 -4.39 9.74
C HIS A 115 1.06 -5.32 10.71
N PHE A 116 0.16 -6.15 10.20
CA PHE A 116 -0.71 -7.03 10.99
C PHE A 116 0.02 -8.02 11.89
N PHE A 117 1.19 -8.54 11.52
CA PHE A 117 1.97 -9.43 12.38
C PHE A 117 2.61 -8.69 13.56
N CYS A 118 3.04 -7.46 13.36
CA CYS A 118 3.63 -6.66 14.42
C CYS A 118 2.61 -6.31 15.51
N SER A 119 1.37 -5.96 15.12
CA SER A 119 0.27 -5.75 16.09
C SER A 119 -0.06 -7.02 16.88
N SER A 120 0.07 -8.22 16.24
CA SER A 120 -0.11 -9.50 16.93
C SER A 120 0.97 -9.77 17.98
N VAL A 121 2.24 -9.49 17.67
CA VAL A 121 3.35 -9.63 18.63
C VAL A 121 3.15 -8.68 19.82
N ALA A 122 2.78 -7.42 19.56
CA ALA A 122 2.46 -6.46 20.62
C ALA A 122 1.31 -6.95 21.49
N LEU A 123 0.26 -7.49 20.89
CA LEU A 123 -0.87 -8.06 21.62
C LEU A 123 -0.45 -9.23 22.52
N PHE A 124 0.38 -10.16 22.01
CA PHE A 124 0.86 -11.30 22.81
C PHE A 124 1.74 -10.87 23.97
N ALA A 125 2.58 -9.83 23.79
CA ALA A 125 3.36 -9.24 24.89
C ALA A 125 2.44 -8.63 25.96
N ARG A 126 1.47 -7.81 25.54
CA ARG A 126 0.51 -7.15 26.43
C ARG A 126 -0.28 -8.16 27.28
N GLU A 127 -0.81 -9.21 26.64
CA GLU A 127 -1.64 -10.20 27.32
C GLU A 127 -0.84 -11.14 28.22
N ARG A 128 0.36 -11.53 27.80
CA ARG A 128 1.18 -12.48 28.57
C ARG A 128 1.77 -11.86 29.85
N TYR A 129 2.10 -10.56 29.79
CA TYR A 129 2.79 -9.87 30.90
C TYR A 129 1.93 -8.77 31.51
N ASP A 130 0.65 -8.73 31.20
CA ASP A 130 -0.33 -7.75 31.73
C ASP A 130 0.13 -6.30 31.57
N LEU A 131 0.66 -5.94 30.43
CA LEU A 131 1.23 -4.62 30.16
C LEU A 131 0.13 -3.60 29.85
N ALA A 132 0.35 -2.34 30.22
CA ALA A 132 -0.61 -1.24 30.12
C ALA A 132 -0.24 -0.27 28.99
N TYR A 133 -0.45 -0.66 27.72
CA TYR A 133 -0.31 0.22 26.56
C TYR A 133 -1.39 -0.08 25.50
N LYS A 134 -1.72 0.94 24.71
CA LYS A 134 -2.67 0.78 23.59
C LYS A 134 -1.99 0.24 22.35
N ILE A 135 -2.75 -0.51 21.55
CA ILE A 135 -2.30 -1.08 20.27
C ILE A 135 -3.27 -0.67 19.17
N PHE A 136 -2.77 0.09 18.22
CA PHE A 136 -3.47 0.43 17.00
C PHE A 136 -2.86 -0.30 15.82
N SER A 137 -3.70 -0.88 14.96
CA SER A 137 -3.29 -1.53 13.71
C SER A 137 -3.77 -0.66 12.56
N TYR A 138 -2.85 -0.09 11.79
CA TYR A 138 -3.17 0.68 10.60
C TYR A 138 -3.10 -0.21 9.37
N MET A 139 -4.24 -0.41 8.72
CA MET A 139 -4.33 -1.18 7.48
C MET A 139 -3.79 -0.37 6.31
N THR A 140 -2.66 -0.81 5.77
CA THR A 140 -1.97 -0.12 4.66
C THR A 140 -2.52 -0.46 3.27
N ASP A 141 -3.62 -1.20 3.21
CA ASP A 141 -4.40 -1.46 2.01
C ASP A 141 -5.58 -0.47 1.97
N PRO A 142 -5.52 0.62 1.16
CA PRO A 142 -6.44 1.76 1.31
C PRO A 142 -7.91 1.40 1.07
N VAL A 143 -8.20 0.57 0.06
CA VAL A 143 -9.57 0.29 -0.38
C VAL A 143 -10.03 -1.10 0.05
N ARG A 144 -9.17 -2.10 -0.07
CA ARG A 144 -9.51 -3.48 0.24
C ARG A 144 -8.38 -4.18 0.97
N GLY A 145 -8.63 -4.66 2.18
CA GLY A 145 -7.69 -5.47 2.94
C GLY A 145 -7.89 -6.97 2.76
N HIS A 146 -7.31 -7.73 3.68
CA HIS A 146 -7.43 -9.18 3.80
C HIS A 146 -7.59 -9.58 5.27
N ASN A 147 -7.95 -10.85 5.53
CA ASN A 147 -8.29 -11.34 6.87
C ASN A 147 -7.17 -11.23 7.92
N LEU A 148 -5.91 -11.13 7.50
CA LEU A 148 -4.80 -10.94 8.44
C LEU A 148 -4.88 -9.61 9.20
N TRP A 149 -5.61 -8.60 8.67
CA TRP A 149 -5.85 -7.33 9.37
C TRP A 149 -6.91 -7.42 10.47
N VAL A 150 -7.73 -8.48 10.46
CA VAL A 150 -8.80 -8.66 11.46
C VAL A 150 -8.20 -9.07 12.81
N ASN A 151 -8.27 -8.17 13.78
CA ASN A 151 -7.75 -8.41 15.13
C ASN A 151 -8.63 -7.75 16.21
N PRO A 152 -9.76 -8.35 16.59
CA PRO A 152 -10.72 -7.76 17.56
C PRO A 152 -10.15 -7.50 18.96
N ARG A 153 -8.92 -7.93 19.22
CA ARG A 153 -8.27 -7.82 20.53
C ARG A 153 -7.37 -6.59 20.67
N VAL A 154 -7.02 -5.92 19.57
CA VAL A 154 -6.36 -4.61 19.62
C VAL A 154 -7.34 -3.51 19.99
N ASP A 155 -6.87 -2.32 20.33
CA ASP A 155 -7.73 -1.24 20.79
C ASP A 155 -8.52 -0.61 19.64
N ALA A 156 -7.91 -0.43 18.47
CA ALA A 156 -8.61 -0.16 17.22
C ALA A 156 -7.82 -0.63 16.00
N VAL A 157 -8.56 -0.88 14.89
CA VAL A 157 -8.00 -1.01 13.54
C VAL A 157 -8.37 0.26 12.77
N ILE A 158 -7.37 0.89 12.18
CA ILE A 158 -7.53 2.11 11.41
C ILE A 158 -7.43 1.74 9.93
N VAL A 159 -8.35 2.27 9.13
CA VAL A 159 -8.47 2.02 7.70
C VAL A 159 -8.61 3.32 6.94
N SER A 160 -8.26 3.34 5.66
CA SER A 160 -8.20 4.58 4.89
C SER A 160 -9.54 5.01 4.31
N THR A 161 -10.45 4.06 4.03
CA THR A 161 -11.71 4.34 3.32
C THR A 161 -12.91 3.71 4.02
N LYS A 162 -14.11 4.15 3.66
CA LYS A 162 -15.37 3.55 4.14
C LYS A 162 -15.53 2.11 3.63
N GLU A 163 -15.11 1.84 2.41
CA GLU A 163 -15.14 0.52 1.78
C GLU A 163 -14.26 -0.48 2.56
N ALA A 164 -13.04 -0.05 2.93
CA ALA A 164 -12.13 -0.82 3.76
C ALA A 164 -12.72 -1.10 5.16
N ARG A 165 -13.40 -0.10 5.76
CA ARG A 165 -14.11 -0.27 7.03
C ARG A 165 -15.22 -1.32 6.92
N GLU A 166 -16.05 -1.23 5.92
CA GLU A 166 -17.13 -2.19 5.69
C GLU A 166 -16.58 -3.59 5.42
N TYR A 167 -15.47 -3.69 4.70
CA TYR A 167 -14.79 -4.97 4.48
C TYR A 167 -14.39 -5.61 5.81
N LEU A 168 -13.67 -4.91 6.69
CA LEU A 168 -13.22 -5.47 7.97
C LEU A 168 -14.39 -5.84 8.89
N ILE A 169 -15.44 -5.01 8.96
CA ILE A 169 -16.64 -5.31 9.75
C ILE A 169 -17.30 -6.60 9.25
N ARG A 170 -17.40 -6.77 7.92
CA ARG A 170 -17.92 -8.02 7.33
C ARG A 170 -17.04 -9.23 7.62
N GLN A 171 -15.73 -9.02 7.83
CA GLN A 171 -14.81 -10.10 8.24
C GLN A 171 -14.80 -10.34 9.76
N GLY A 172 -15.64 -9.63 10.52
CA GLY A 172 -15.83 -9.83 11.94
C GLY A 172 -15.02 -8.93 12.87
N GLU A 173 -14.49 -7.80 12.32
CA GLU A 173 -13.95 -6.75 13.18
C GLU A 173 -15.12 -5.97 13.83
N PRO A 174 -15.08 -5.69 15.14
CA PRO A 174 -16.13 -4.92 15.82
C PRO A 174 -16.26 -3.49 15.24
N LYS A 175 -17.50 -3.08 14.90
CA LYS A 175 -17.79 -1.79 14.27
C LYS A 175 -17.25 -0.58 15.03
N ASP A 176 -17.30 -0.64 16.36
CA ASP A 176 -16.82 0.40 17.30
C ASP A 176 -15.30 0.54 17.32
N LYS A 177 -14.57 -0.49 16.83
CA LYS A 177 -13.10 -0.50 16.77
C LYS A 177 -12.52 -0.14 15.42
N VAL A 178 -13.32 -0.05 14.36
CA VAL A 178 -12.81 0.32 13.04
C VAL A 178 -12.97 1.82 12.83
N LYS A 179 -11.85 2.54 12.78
CA LYS A 179 -11.78 3.98 12.55
C LYS A 179 -11.36 4.25 11.11
N VAL A 180 -11.98 5.25 10.46
CA VAL A 180 -11.60 5.69 9.11
C VAL A 180 -10.72 6.92 9.24
N MET A 181 -9.48 6.81 8.76
CA MET A 181 -8.51 7.92 8.67
C MET A 181 -7.69 7.73 7.40
N SER A 182 -7.60 8.75 6.57
CA SER A 182 -7.00 8.69 5.24
C SER A 182 -5.55 8.20 5.24
N PHE A 183 -5.09 7.75 4.08
CA PHE A 183 -3.76 7.15 3.93
C PHE A 183 -2.66 8.21 4.05
N PRO A 184 -1.68 8.06 4.95
CA PRO A 184 -0.62 9.03 5.12
C PRO A 184 0.43 8.87 4.03
N LEU A 185 0.65 9.92 3.26
CA LEU A 185 1.74 10.06 2.30
C LEU A 185 2.81 11.00 2.85
N ASN A 186 4.00 10.91 2.29
CA ASN A 186 5.09 11.84 2.60
C ASN A 186 4.70 13.26 2.19
N LYS A 187 5.00 14.25 3.03
CA LYS A 187 4.64 15.67 2.82
C LYS A 187 5.17 16.23 1.50
N LYS A 188 6.31 15.74 1.01
CA LYS A 188 6.89 16.15 -0.27
C LYS A 188 5.90 16.06 -1.45
N PHE A 189 4.95 15.12 -1.42
CA PHE A 189 3.95 15.00 -2.48
C PHE A 189 2.93 16.14 -2.50
N PHE A 190 2.78 16.87 -1.39
CA PHE A 190 1.84 17.99 -1.25
C PHE A 190 2.52 19.37 -1.31
N GLU A 191 3.83 19.39 -1.14
CA GLU A 191 4.62 20.62 -1.24
C GLU A 191 4.72 21.08 -2.70
N LYS A 192 4.81 22.40 -2.88
CA LYS A 192 5.04 22.99 -4.19
C LYS A 192 6.44 22.61 -4.65
N VAL A 193 6.53 21.99 -5.81
CA VAL A 193 7.81 21.73 -6.47
C VAL A 193 8.42 23.06 -6.87
N THR A 194 9.66 23.32 -6.44
CA THR A 194 10.37 24.58 -6.71
C THR A 194 10.91 24.64 -8.13
N ARG A 195 11.23 23.49 -8.71
CA ARG A 195 11.73 23.34 -10.08
C ARG A 195 10.56 23.33 -11.06
N SER A 196 10.72 24.04 -12.16
CA SER A 196 9.73 24.02 -13.24
C SER A 196 9.75 22.66 -13.98
N ARG A 197 8.63 22.34 -14.64
CA ARG A 197 8.55 21.18 -15.53
C ARG A 197 9.66 21.18 -16.57
N GLU A 198 9.94 22.34 -17.14
CA GLU A 198 10.96 22.51 -18.16
C GLU A 198 12.37 22.20 -17.64
N GLU A 199 12.71 22.69 -16.44
CA GLU A 199 14.00 22.40 -15.80
C GLU A 199 14.17 20.89 -15.53
N ILE A 200 13.13 20.23 -15.04
CA ILE A 200 13.16 18.79 -14.75
C ILE A 200 13.37 18.00 -16.05
N LEU A 201 12.62 18.31 -17.10
CA LEU A 201 12.69 17.57 -18.36
C LEU A 201 14.02 17.84 -19.11
N ASN A 202 14.51 19.08 -19.11
CA ASN A 202 15.81 19.42 -19.72
C ASN A 202 16.97 18.67 -19.04
N GLU A 203 17.00 18.59 -17.71
CA GLU A 203 18.02 17.83 -16.98
C GLU A 203 18.02 16.34 -17.35
N LEU A 204 16.85 15.78 -17.64
CA LEU A 204 16.69 14.41 -18.09
C LEU A 204 16.98 14.21 -19.59
N GLY A 205 17.28 15.27 -20.33
CA GLY A 205 17.49 15.24 -21.78
C GLY A 205 16.21 14.93 -22.56
N LEU A 206 15.04 15.36 -22.04
CA LEU A 206 13.72 15.17 -22.61
C LEU A 206 13.20 16.48 -23.21
N ASP A 207 12.25 16.38 -24.13
CA ASP A 207 11.64 17.52 -24.80
C ASP A 207 10.52 18.15 -23.94
N PRO A 208 10.66 19.39 -23.43
CA PRO A 208 9.64 20.04 -22.62
C PRO A 208 8.31 20.30 -23.35
N GLY A 209 8.34 20.36 -24.67
CA GLY A 209 7.15 20.57 -25.51
C GLY A 209 6.27 19.32 -25.68
N ARG A 210 6.77 18.14 -25.31
CA ARG A 210 6.02 16.89 -25.39
C ARG A 210 5.34 16.54 -24.08
N LYS A 211 4.17 15.89 -24.13
CA LYS A 211 3.61 15.21 -22.96
C LYS A 211 4.58 14.16 -22.44
N THR A 212 4.54 13.83 -21.16
CA THR A 212 5.51 12.95 -20.53
C THR A 212 4.80 11.77 -19.84
N LEU A 213 5.25 10.56 -20.15
CA LEU A 213 4.84 9.34 -19.51
C LEU A 213 5.91 8.88 -18.50
N LEU A 214 5.51 8.67 -17.24
CA LEU A 214 6.35 8.07 -16.21
C LEU A 214 6.00 6.60 -16.04
N ALA A 215 6.97 5.71 -16.22
CA ALA A 215 6.82 4.27 -16.01
C ALA A 215 7.57 3.85 -14.74
N THR A 216 6.86 3.24 -13.78
CA THR A 216 7.47 2.76 -12.53
C THR A 216 6.92 1.42 -12.08
N SER A 217 7.81 0.56 -11.61
CA SER A 217 7.46 -0.71 -10.94
C SER A 217 7.55 -0.62 -9.40
N GLY A 218 7.54 0.61 -8.88
CA GLY A 218 7.74 0.89 -7.46
C GLY A 218 9.19 0.71 -7.00
N GLY A 219 9.46 0.91 -5.71
CA GLY A 219 10.82 0.93 -5.18
C GLY A 219 11.62 -0.38 -5.35
N GLN A 220 10.96 -1.53 -5.51
CA GLN A 220 11.60 -2.82 -5.77
C GLN A 220 11.81 -3.10 -7.27
N GLY A 221 11.15 -2.35 -8.16
CA GLY A 221 11.25 -2.56 -9.59
C GLY A 221 10.65 -3.90 -10.08
N ILE A 222 9.59 -4.38 -9.43
CA ILE A 222 8.92 -5.65 -9.76
C ILE A 222 7.70 -5.38 -10.64
N GLY A 223 7.59 -6.09 -11.77
CA GLY A 223 6.47 -6.01 -12.72
C GLY A 223 6.96 -5.99 -14.17
N ASP A 224 6.06 -6.10 -15.13
CA ASP A 224 6.37 -6.14 -16.58
C ASP A 224 6.45 -4.73 -17.22
N THR A 225 6.80 -3.71 -16.44
CA THR A 225 6.89 -2.32 -16.92
C THR A 225 7.86 -2.19 -18.10
N SER A 226 8.95 -3.01 -18.10
CA SER A 226 9.95 -2.98 -19.17
C SER A 226 9.36 -3.31 -20.55
N SER A 227 8.47 -4.27 -20.63
CA SER A 227 7.88 -4.68 -21.92
C SER A 227 7.03 -3.56 -22.53
N TYR A 228 6.32 -2.79 -21.71
CA TYR A 228 5.52 -1.65 -22.16
C TYR A 228 6.42 -0.45 -22.55
N VAL A 229 7.46 -0.15 -21.77
CA VAL A 229 8.45 0.87 -22.12
C VAL A 229 9.14 0.55 -23.44
N LYS A 230 9.64 -0.68 -23.62
CA LYS A 230 10.25 -1.14 -24.87
C LYS A 230 9.33 -1.00 -26.07
N LYS A 231 8.05 -1.34 -25.88
CA LYS A 231 7.05 -1.24 -26.93
C LYS A 231 6.83 0.22 -27.36
N LEU A 232 6.62 1.12 -26.38
CA LEU A 232 6.42 2.55 -26.66
C LEU A 232 7.67 3.18 -27.28
N TYR A 233 8.86 2.84 -26.78
CA TYR A 233 10.12 3.36 -27.27
C TYR A 233 10.40 2.97 -28.74
N LYS A 234 9.91 1.82 -29.20
CA LYS A 234 10.04 1.31 -30.58
C LYS A 234 8.88 1.72 -31.51
N SER A 235 7.96 2.54 -31.01
CA SER A 235 6.81 3.02 -31.79
C SER A 235 6.95 4.52 -32.11
N GLU A 236 5.96 5.09 -32.77
CA GLU A 236 5.83 6.54 -32.99
C GLU A 236 5.09 7.24 -31.84
N PHE A 237 5.34 6.79 -30.60
CA PHE A 237 4.68 7.34 -29.43
C PHE A 237 5.07 8.82 -29.21
N PRO A 238 4.10 9.74 -29.13
CA PRO A 238 4.40 11.19 -29.19
C PRO A 238 4.84 11.79 -27.85
N PHE A 239 5.01 10.99 -26.80
CA PHE A 239 5.36 11.48 -25.45
C PHE A 239 6.83 11.18 -25.14
N ASN A 240 7.40 11.95 -24.24
CA ASN A 240 8.61 11.53 -23.52
C ASN A 240 8.33 10.32 -22.64
N ILE A 241 9.36 9.53 -22.35
CA ILE A 241 9.29 8.43 -21.39
C ILE A 241 10.32 8.63 -20.28
N ILE A 242 9.87 8.63 -19.03
CA ILE A 242 10.71 8.52 -17.83
C ILE A 242 10.53 7.11 -17.27
N ALA A 243 11.56 6.28 -17.30
CA ALA A 243 11.52 4.92 -16.76
C ALA A 243 12.25 4.86 -15.40
N VAL A 244 11.51 4.72 -14.29
CA VAL A 244 12.07 4.60 -12.95
C VAL A 244 12.15 3.14 -12.55
N CYS A 245 13.36 2.58 -12.54
CA CYS A 245 13.64 1.17 -12.29
C CYS A 245 13.73 0.81 -10.79
N GLY A 246 13.74 1.82 -9.90
CA GLY A 246 13.91 1.59 -8.48
C GLY A 246 15.24 0.89 -8.15
N LYS A 247 15.21 -0.10 -7.28
CA LYS A 247 16.40 -0.90 -6.89
C LYS A 247 16.73 -2.04 -7.86
N ASN A 248 15.96 -2.21 -8.93
CA ASN A 248 16.16 -3.27 -9.91
C ASN A 248 17.26 -2.88 -10.91
N ARG A 249 18.48 -3.33 -10.65
CA ARG A 249 19.65 -3.05 -11.49
C ARG A 249 19.55 -3.71 -12.87
N GLU A 250 18.99 -4.92 -12.94
CA GLU A 250 18.82 -5.64 -14.21
C GLU A 250 17.88 -4.88 -15.16
N LEU A 251 16.76 -4.36 -14.63
CA LEU A 251 15.82 -3.54 -15.38
C LEU A 251 16.47 -2.24 -15.87
N PHE A 252 17.26 -1.59 -15.01
CA PHE A 252 18.00 -0.38 -15.37
C PHE A 252 18.98 -0.64 -16.52
N ASP A 253 19.80 -1.70 -16.40
CA ASP A 253 20.80 -2.05 -17.41
C ASP A 253 20.14 -2.48 -18.74
N GLU A 254 19.01 -3.19 -18.67
CA GLU A 254 18.21 -3.61 -19.83
C GLU A 254 17.66 -2.41 -20.63
N LEU A 255 17.04 -1.44 -19.94
CA LEU A 255 16.48 -0.26 -20.60
C LEU A 255 17.56 0.74 -21.06
N SER A 256 18.68 0.83 -20.37
CA SER A 256 19.84 1.62 -20.81
C SER A 256 20.44 1.05 -22.10
N LYS A 257 20.66 -0.27 -22.17
CA LYS A 257 21.12 -0.94 -23.40
C LYS A 257 20.13 -0.76 -24.55
N LEU A 258 18.83 -0.79 -24.28
CA LEU A 258 17.83 -0.52 -25.31
C LEU A 258 17.98 0.88 -25.87
N LYS A 259 18.15 1.91 -25.02
CA LYS A 259 18.33 3.31 -25.40
C LYS A 259 19.58 3.47 -26.29
N ASP A 260 20.67 2.80 -25.94
CA ASP A 260 21.95 2.91 -26.66
C ASP A 260 21.95 2.15 -28.00
N SER A 261 21.20 1.06 -28.11
CA SER A 261 21.22 0.14 -29.26
C SER A 261 20.12 0.38 -30.30
N VAL A 262 19.06 1.08 -29.94
CA VAL A 262 17.89 1.31 -30.81
C VAL A 262 17.73 2.82 -31.07
N LYS A 263 17.83 3.24 -32.35
CA LYS A 263 17.41 4.58 -32.74
C LYS A 263 15.90 4.72 -32.60
N SER A 264 15.46 5.72 -31.87
CA SER A 264 14.05 6.05 -31.68
C SER A 264 13.86 7.56 -31.62
N GLU A 265 12.76 8.05 -32.19
CA GLU A 265 12.33 9.45 -32.09
C GLU A 265 11.60 9.72 -30.74
N VAL A 266 11.38 8.70 -29.92
CA VAL A 266 10.77 8.80 -28.59
C VAL A 266 11.86 9.11 -27.57
N PRO A 267 11.86 10.28 -26.93
CA PRO A 267 12.86 10.58 -25.89
C PRO A 267 12.66 9.68 -24.66
N LEU A 268 13.76 9.07 -24.18
CA LEU A 268 13.74 8.15 -23.05
C LEU A 268 14.80 8.55 -21.99
N ALA A 269 14.36 8.75 -20.76
CA ALA A 269 15.22 8.81 -19.59
C ALA A 269 15.07 7.53 -18.76
N VAL A 270 16.20 6.88 -18.44
CA VAL A 270 16.24 5.67 -17.61
C VAL A 270 16.87 6.03 -16.27
N LEU A 271 16.12 5.82 -15.18
CA LEU A 271 16.53 6.19 -13.82
C LEU A 271 16.54 4.95 -12.92
N GLY A 272 17.48 4.87 -12.02
CA GLY A 272 17.53 3.88 -10.95
C GLY A 272 16.55 4.22 -9.80
N PHE A 273 17.01 4.03 -8.56
CA PHE A 273 16.26 4.48 -7.39
C PHE A 273 16.34 6.02 -7.29
N VAL A 274 15.20 6.66 -7.11
CA VAL A 274 15.06 8.12 -6.98
C VAL A 274 14.39 8.48 -5.65
N ASP A 275 14.73 9.61 -5.08
CA ASP A 275 14.13 10.18 -3.87
C ASP A 275 13.22 11.40 -4.19
N ASN A 276 13.26 11.88 -5.43
CA ASN A 276 12.50 13.00 -5.96
C ASN A 276 11.30 12.58 -6.84
N MET A 277 10.68 11.43 -6.57
CA MET A 277 9.52 10.94 -7.34
C MET A 277 8.40 11.99 -7.45
N HIS A 278 8.21 12.82 -6.43
CA HIS A 278 7.21 13.90 -6.44
C HIS A 278 7.46 14.96 -7.52
N GLU A 279 8.72 15.26 -7.85
CA GLU A 279 9.10 16.17 -8.95
C GLU A 279 8.87 15.50 -10.31
N LEU A 280 9.29 14.23 -10.45
CA LEU A 280 9.11 13.48 -11.69
C LEU A 280 7.63 13.32 -12.04
N LEU A 281 6.78 13.08 -11.05
CA LEU A 281 5.33 13.02 -11.22
C LEU A 281 4.73 14.39 -11.55
N GLU A 282 5.21 15.48 -10.95
CA GLU A 282 4.77 16.84 -11.30
C GLU A 282 5.08 17.18 -12.78
N ALA A 283 6.20 16.65 -13.29
CA ALA A 283 6.57 16.81 -14.69
C ALA A 283 5.87 15.83 -15.65
N SER A 284 5.00 14.95 -15.15
CA SER A 284 4.39 13.87 -15.94
C SER A 284 2.91 14.11 -16.21
N ASP A 285 2.43 13.62 -17.36
CA ASP A 285 1.02 13.72 -17.79
C ASP A 285 0.27 12.38 -17.65
N LEU A 286 1.01 11.29 -17.70
CA LEU A 286 0.51 9.91 -17.67
C LEU A 286 1.48 9.04 -16.87
N ALA A 287 0.99 8.03 -16.16
CA ALA A 287 1.85 7.02 -15.55
C ALA A 287 1.52 5.60 -16.01
N ILE A 288 2.53 4.73 -16.00
CA ILE A 288 2.39 3.28 -16.02
C ILE A 288 2.89 2.77 -14.68
N ALA A 289 2.07 2.03 -13.95
CA ALA A 289 2.43 1.52 -12.64
C ALA A 289 1.76 0.17 -12.32
N LYS A 290 2.19 -0.44 -11.22
CA LYS A 290 1.44 -1.51 -10.55
C LYS A 290 0.47 -0.93 -9.52
N GLY A 291 -0.55 -1.71 -9.12
CA GLY A 291 -1.61 -1.29 -8.18
C GLY A 291 -1.18 -1.16 -6.70
N GLY A 292 0.10 -0.92 -6.41
CA GLY A 292 0.59 -0.76 -5.04
C GLY A 292 0.01 0.48 -4.35
N ALA A 293 -0.32 0.38 -3.06
CA ALA A 293 -1.04 1.41 -2.33
C ALA A 293 -0.38 2.80 -2.38
N SER A 294 0.89 2.90 -1.98
CA SER A 294 1.61 4.19 -1.96
C SER A 294 1.72 4.78 -3.37
N THR A 295 2.21 4.00 -4.35
CA THR A 295 2.39 4.48 -5.73
C THR A 295 1.07 4.95 -6.34
N THR A 296 -0.03 4.21 -6.13
CA THR A 296 -1.36 4.60 -6.61
C THR A 296 -1.78 5.97 -6.05
N LEU A 297 -1.58 6.20 -4.76
CA LEU A 297 -1.97 7.46 -4.15
C LEU A 297 -0.99 8.60 -4.47
N GLU A 298 0.30 8.32 -4.62
CA GLU A 298 1.33 9.27 -5.05
C GLU A 298 1.03 9.84 -6.45
N VAL A 299 0.67 8.99 -7.42
CA VAL A 299 0.30 9.46 -8.76
C VAL A 299 -1.00 10.27 -8.74
N LEU A 300 -1.98 9.86 -7.92
CA LEU A 300 -3.26 10.57 -7.82
C LEU A 300 -3.12 11.95 -7.17
N VAL A 301 -2.33 12.13 -6.11
CA VAL A 301 -2.14 13.47 -5.50
C VAL A 301 -1.36 14.42 -6.41
N LYS A 302 -0.56 13.88 -7.33
CA LYS A 302 0.09 14.65 -8.40
C LYS A 302 -0.76 14.77 -9.67
N ARG A 303 -2.03 14.36 -9.62
CA ARG A 303 -3.04 14.43 -10.70
C ARG A 303 -2.61 13.71 -11.98
N VAL A 304 -1.85 12.63 -11.86
CA VAL A 304 -1.34 11.86 -12.99
C VAL A 304 -2.24 10.63 -13.22
N PRO A 305 -3.09 10.62 -14.27
CA PRO A 305 -3.85 9.43 -14.66
C PRO A 305 -2.92 8.25 -14.92
N THR A 306 -3.31 7.04 -14.53
CA THR A 306 -2.38 5.91 -14.51
C THR A 306 -2.94 4.70 -15.26
N ILE A 307 -2.11 4.07 -16.10
CA ILE A 307 -2.37 2.76 -16.67
C ILE A 307 -1.74 1.72 -15.74
N PHE A 308 -2.58 0.95 -15.07
CA PHE A 308 -2.13 -0.17 -14.24
C PHE A 308 -1.92 -1.39 -15.13
N THR A 309 -0.73 -1.96 -15.12
CA THR A 309 -0.35 -3.11 -15.96
C THR A 309 -0.11 -4.38 -15.15
N HIS A 310 -0.09 -4.29 -13.84
CA HIS A 310 0.16 -5.41 -12.95
C HIS A 310 -0.65 -5.31 -11.66
N CYS A 311 -1.16 -6.46 -11.22
CA CYS A 311 -1.91 -6.61 -9.97
C CYS A 311 -1.39 -7.85 -9.26
N ALA A 312 -0.58 -7.68 -8.23
CA ALA A 312 0.06 -8.79 -7.53
C ALA A 312 -0.89 -9.54 -6.58
N ALA A 313 -1.92 -8.88 -6.06
CA ALA A 313 -2.83 -9.48 -5.10
C ALA A 313 -4.19 -8.75 -5.04
N LEU A 314 -5.17 -9.37 -4.38
CA LEU A 314 -6.54 -8.83 -4.26
C LEU A 314 -6.62 -7.43 -3.64
N HIS A 315 -5.72 -7.08 -2.73
CA HIS A 315 -5.66 -5.75 -2.13
C HIS A 315 -5.19 -4.69 -3.14
N GLU A 316 -4.20 -5.03 -4.00
CA GLU A 316 -3.80 -4.15 -5.12
C GLU A 316 -4.94 -3.99 -6.14
N LYS A 317 -5.72 -5.05 -6.37
CA LYS A 317 -6.92 -4.97 -7.23
C LYS A 317 -7.92 -3.93 -6.72
N GLY A 318 -8.10 -3.81 -5.41
CA GLY A 318 -8.96 -2.78 -4.81
C GLY A 318 -8.52 -1.36 -5.16
N ASN A 319 -7.21 -1.09 -5.18
CA ASN A 319 -6.67 0.22 -5.56
C ASN A 319 -6.89 0.51 -7.05
N ILE A 320 -6.67 -0.52 -7.90
CA ILE A 320 -6.91 -0.40 -9.34
C ILE A 320 -8.39 -0.16 -9.62
N ASP A 321 -9.29 -0.95 -9.02
CA ASP A 321 -10.73 -0.80 -9.19
C ASP A 321 -11.20 0.60 -8.76
N PHE A 322 -10.69 1.11 -7.64
CA PHE A 322 -10.98 2.48 -7.21
C PHE A 322 -10.61 3.52 -8.27
N CYS A 323 -9.45 3.39 -8.91
CA CYS A 323 -9.03 4.30 -9.99
C CYS A 323 -9.89 4.16 -11.24
N VAL A 324 -10.22 2.93 -11.65
CA VAL A 324 -11.00 2.65 -12.86
C VAL A 324 -12.45 3.09 -12.70
N ASP A 325 -13.09 2.76 -11.57
CA ASP A 325 -14.49 3.09 -11.28
C ASP A 325 -14.71 4.60 -11.19
N ASN A 326 -13.72 5.35 -10.72
CA ASN A 326 -13.75 6.81 -10.64
C ASN A 326 -13.19 7.51 -11.90
N LYS A 327 -12.85 6.78 -12.96
CA LYS A 327 -12.25 7.30 -14.21
C LYS A 327 -11.02 8.18 -13.93
N MET A 328 -10.12 7.66 -13.09
CA MET A 328 -8.83 8.28 -12.73
C MET A 328 -7.64 7.51 -13.29
N GLY A 329 -7.89 6.36 -13.92
CA GLY A 329 -6.89 5.50 -14.52
C GLY A 329 -7.53 4.32 -15.24
N TRP A 330 -6.69 3.47 -15.82
CA TRP A 330 -7.08 2.27 -16.60
C TRP A 330 -6.40 1.03 -16.04
N TYR A 331 -6.99 -0.12 -16.29
CA TYR A 331 -6.36 -1.41 -16.05
C TYR A 331 -6.17 -2.15 -17.37
N SER A 332 -4.94 -2.41 -17.72
CA SER A 332 -4.57 -3.21 -18.89
C SER A 332 -4.13 -4.61 -18.46
N LYS A 333 -4.86 -5.64 -18.86
CA LYS A 333 -4.56 -7.04 -18.55
C LYS A 333 -3.59 -7.67 -19.56
N ASN A 334 -3.48 -7.07 -20.73
CA ASN A 334 -2.67 -7.58 -21.84
C ASN A 334 -2.25 -6.45 -22.80
N LYS A 335 -1.36 -6.78 -23.73
CA LYS A 335 -0.79 -5.81 -24.69
C LYS A 335 -1.81 -5.23 -25.68
N ASN A 336 -2.92 -5.91 -25.95
CA ASN A 336 -3.96 -5.40 -26.87
C ASN A 336 -4.78 -4.31 -26.16
N GLU A 337 -5.29 -4.59 -24.94
CA GLU A 337 -5.96 -3.57 -24.11
C GLU A 337 -5.08 -2.35 -23.89
N PHE A 338 -3.77 -2.56 -23.67
CA PHE A 338 -2.82 -1.46 -23.51
C PHE A 338 -2.77 -0.58 -24.76
N ASN A 339 -2.73 -1.17 -25.97
CA ASN A 339 -2.71 -0.39 -27.20
C ASN A 339 -3.99 0.42 -27.37
N GLU A 340 -5.15 -0.19 -27.13
CA GLU A 340 -6.44 0.52 -27.21
C GLU A 340 -6.50 1.72 -26.25
N ILE A 341 -5.94 1.56 -25.04
CA ILE A 341 -5.84 2.65 -24.07
C ILE A 341 -4.91 3.75 -24.59
N ILE A 342 -3.71 3.40 -25.10
CA ILE A 342 -2.75 4.34 -25.65
C ILE A 342 -3.33 5.08 -26.86
N ASP A 343 -3.95 4.36 -27.81
CA ASP A 343 -4.58 4.96 -28.98
C ASP A 343 -5.66 5.98 -28.58
N LYS A 344 -6.45 5.66 -27.58
CA LYS A 344 -7.45 6.58 -27.05
C LYS A 344 -6.81 7.81 -26.40
N ILE A 345 -5.74 7.63 -25.62
CA ILE A 345 -5.01 8.73 -24.95
C ILE A 345 -4.37 9.68 -25.96
N VAL A 346 -3.79 9.13 -27.04
CA VAL A 346 -3.09 9.94 -28.06
C VAL A 346 -4.09 10.71 -28.93
N ASN A 347 -5.24 10.11 -29.26
CA ASN A 347 -6.20 10.65 -30.22
C ASN A 347 -7.36 11.44 -29.60
N THR A 348 -7.41 11.59 -28.27
CA THR A 348 -8.50 12.33 -27.57
C THR A 348 -7.98 13.12 -26.37
N ASP A 349 -8.83 13.99 -25.82
CA ASP A 349 -8.56 14.77 -24.61
C ASP A 349 -8.88 14.02 -23.30
N ILE A 350 -8.86 12.68 -23.35
CA ILE A 350 -9.28 11.85 -22.20
C ILE A 350 -8.37 12.06 -20.97
N LEU A 351 -7.09 12.41 -21.16
CA LEU A 351 -6.20 12.71 -20.05
C LEU A 351 -6.70 13.87 -19.19
N ASP A 352 -7.16 14.95 -19.82
CA ASP A 352 -7.64 16.14 -19.10
C ASP A 352 -8.94 15.84 -18.35
N GLN A 353 -9.81 15.00 -18.93
CA GLN A 353 -11.00 14.52 -18.24
C GLN A 353 -10.62 13.70 -16.99
N TYR A 354 -9.64 12.81 -17.09
CA TYR A 354 -9.21 11.97 -15.98
C TYR A 354 -8.48 12.78 -14.90
N LYS A 355 -7.65 13.76 -15.28
CA LYS A 355 -7.07 14.75 -14.36
C LYS A 355 -8.16 15.50 -13.57
N SER A 356 -9.19 15.98 -14.26
CA SER A 356 -10.34 16.65 -13.63
C SER A 356 -11.10 15.74 -12.64
N ASN A 357 -11.25 14.45 -12.95
CA ASN A 357 -11.86 13.48 -12.05
C ASN A 357 -11.03 13.27 -10.78
N ILE A 358 -9.71 13.21 -10.90
CA ILE A 358 -8.79 13.11 -9.76
C ILE A 358 -8.95 14.35 -8.85
N GLU A 359 -8.94 15.56 -9.41
CA GLU A 359 -9.10 16.81 -8.67
C GLU A 359 -10.42 16.91 -7.90
N LYS A 360 -11.49 16.38 -8.48
CA LYS A 360 -12.84 16.39 -7.88
C LYS A 360 -13.06 15.30 -6.86
N ASN A 361 -12.17 14.28 -6.79
CA ASN A 361 -12.37 13.13 -5.93
C ASN A 361 -12.24 13.49 -4.44
N GLU A 362 -13.29 13.27 -3.67
CA GLU A 362 -13.37 13.66 -2.26
C GLU A 362 -12.34 12.93 -1.38
N TYR A 363 -12.01 11.67 -1.68
CA TYR A 363 -11.00 10.94 -0.92
C TYR A 363 -9.59 11.53 -1.15
N ILE A 364 -9.23 11.86 -2.39
CA ILE A 364 -7.93 12.46 -2.71
C ILE A 364 -7.74 13.79 -2.00
N LYS A 365 -8.79 14.62 -1.87
CA LYS A 365 -8.76 15.89 -1.14
C LYS A 365 -8.44 15.74 0.36
N THR A 366 -8.66 14.56 0.94
CA THR A 366 -8.36 14.31 2.37
C THR A 366 -6.91 13.91 2.62
N LEU A 367 -6.14 13.57 1.60
CA LEU A 367 -4.78 13.02 1.75
C LEU A 367 -3.74 14.03 2.28
N PRO A 368 -3.80 15.34 1.96
CA PRO A 368 -2.83 16.31 2.47
C PRO A 368 -2.74 16.37 3.99
N GLU A 369 -3.87 16.20 4.68
CA GLU A 369 -3.94 16.26 6.16
C GLU A 369 -3.84 14.87 6.82
N ALA A 370 -3.73 13.80 6.05
CA ALA A 370 -3.86 12.44 6.56
C ALA A 370 -2.80 12.09 7.61
N ALA A 371 -1.53 12.41 7.36
CA ALA A 371 -0.44 12.13 8.29
C ALA A 371 -0.58 12.96 9.58
N ASP A 372 -0.96 14.23 9.47
CA ASP A 372 -1.16 15.13 10.59
C ASP A 372 -2.36 14.71 11.46
N ASN A 373 -3.45 14.27 10.82
CA ASN A 373 -4.62 13.76 11.55
C ASN A 373 -4.29 12.47 12.31
N LEU A 374 -3.50 11.57 11.72
CA LEU A 374 -3.02 10.36 12.40
C LEU A 374 -2.06 10.70 13.54
N ALA A 375 -1.16 11.66 13.35
CA ALA A 375 -0.26 12.15 14.40
C ALA A 375 -1.03 12.70 15.61
N ARG A 376 -2.00 13.58 15.37
CA ARG A 376 -2.89 14.13 16.42
C ARG A 376 -3.69 13.03 17.11
N PHE A 377 -4.19 12.05 16.36
CA PHE A 377 -4.90 10.90 16.91
C PHE A 377 -3.99 10.10 17.87
N ILE A 378 -2.78 9.76 17.46
CA ILE A 378 -1.83 8.99 18.28
C ILE A 378 -1.50 9.74 19.56
N VAL A 379 -1.21 11.03 19.46
CA VAL A 379 -0.89 11.88 20.62
C VAL A 379 -2.08 11.99 21.58
N LYS A 380 -3.28 12.23 21.05
CA LYS A 380 -4.51 12.25 21.87
C LYS A 380 -4.72 10.92 22.61
N GLU A 381 -4.46 9.80 21.94
CA GLU A 381 -4.61 8.47 22.56
C GLU A 381 -3.54 8.20 23.64
N LEU A 382 -2.36 8.83 23.54
CA LEU A 382 -1.33 8.78 24.60
C LEU A 382 -1.73 9.53 25.87
N GLU A 383 -2.57 10.55 25.75
CA GLU A 383 -3.04 11.35 26.90
C GLU A 383 -4.15 10.63 27.68
N THR A 384 -4.86 9.71 27.05
CA THR A 384 -5.93 8.93 27.70
C THR A 384 -5.37 7.63 28.30
N PRO A 385 -5.72 7.31 29.56
CA PRO A 385 -5.25 6.08 30.22
C PRO A 385 -5.64 4.82 29.42
N TYR A 386 -4.76 3.82 29.46
CA TYR A 386 -5.14 2.50 28.98
C TYR A 386 -6.20 1.88 29.88
N VAL A 387 -7.34 1.51 29.30
CA VAL A 387 -8.40 0.79 29.99
C VAL A 387 -8.35 -0.67 29.58
N LYS A 388 -8.11 -1.56 30.53
CA LYS A 388 -8.10 -3.00 30.28
C LYS A 388 -9.50 -3.47 29.87
N HIS A 389 -9.68 -3.79 28.60
CA HIS A 389 -10.94 -4.32 28.12
C HIS A 389 -11.08 -5.78 28.50
N THR A 390 -11.83 -6.09 29.55
CA THR A 390 -12.28 -7.44 29.89
C THR A 390 -13.38 -7.85 28.91
N ARG A 391 -13.01 -8.21 27.68
CA ARG A 391 -14.00 -8.77 26.74
C ARG A 391 -14.28 -10.23 27.05
N SER A 392 -15.53 -10.52 27.28
CA SER A 392 -16.02 -11.88 27.39
C SER A 392 -15.57 -12.72 26.18
N LYS A 393 -15.02 -13.91 26.41
CA LYS A 393 -14.69 -14.90 25.36
C LYS A 393 -15.86 -15.11 24.38
N LYS A 394 -17.12 -14.93 24.86
CA LYS A 394 -18.35 -15.01 24.05
C LYS A 394 -18.43 -13.95 22.94
N VAL A 395 -17.96 -12.72 23.17
CA VAL A 395 -18.01 -11.63 22.16
C VAL A 395 -17.00 -11.90 21.05
N ILE A 396 -15.80 -12.37 21.41
CA ILE A 396 -14.77 -12.76 20.45
C ILE A 396 -15.25 -13.93 19.60
N LEU A 397 -15.84 -14.95 20.24
CA LEU A 397 -16.36 -16.13 19.55
C LEU A 397 -17.53 -15.76 18.59
N ARG A 398 -18.44 -14.86 19.00
CA ARG A 398 -19.54 -14.36 18.16
C ARG A 398 -19.02 -13.62 16.93
N ALA A 399 -18.03 -12.74 17.08
CA ALA A 399 -17.43 -12.03 15.95
C ALA A 399 -16.77 -13.00 14.95
N ILE A 400 -16.11 -14.04 15.45
CA ILE A 400 -15.50 -15.10 14.65
C ILE A 400 -16.56 -15.89 13.87
N VAL A 401 -17.62 -16.35 14.56
CA VAL A 401 -18.71 -17.14 13.96
C VAL A 401 -19.47 -16.32 12.91
N LEU A 402 -19.72 -15.04 13.18
CA LEU A 402 -20.40 -14.15 12.23
C LEU A 402 -19.60 -13.99 10.94
N GLY A 403 -18.30 -13.71 11.04
CA GLY A 403 -17.42 -13.59 9.87
C GLY A 403 -17.40 -14.88 9.01
N THR A 404 -17.34 -16.05 9.67
CA THR A 404 -17.36 -17.35 8.98
C THR A 404 -18.70 -17.61 8.27
N ARG A 405 -19.84 -17.30 8.91
CA ARG A 405 -21.17 -17.46 8.29
C ARG A 405 -21.37 -16.58 7.07
N ILE A 406 -20.92 -15.33 7.11
CA ILE A 406 -21.01 -14.39 5.98
C ILE A 406 -20.19 -14.89 4.80
N ASN A 407 -19.00 -15.43 5.05
CA ASN A 407 -18.16 -15.97 3.98
C ASN A 407 -18.72 -17.24 3.34
N LEU A 408 -19.30 -18.16 4.15
CA LEU A 408 -19.99 -19.34 3.65
C LEU A 408 -21.21 -19.00 2.79
N TYR A 409 -21.98 -17.97 3.18
CA TYR A 409 -23.11 -17.51 2.39
C TYR A 409 -22.66 -16.95 1.02
N ARG A 410 -21.54 -16.22 0.98
CA ARG A 410 -20.97 -15.69 -0.27
C ARG A 410 -20.45 -16.77 -1.21
N LEU A 411 -19.83 -17.83 -0.68
CA LEU A 411 -19.41 -18.97 -1.49
C LEU A 411 -20.62 -19.66 -2.14
N LYS A 412 -21.72 -19.83 -1.38
CA LYS A 412 -22.97 -20.38 -1.90
C LYS A 412 -23.62 -19.50 -2.97
N SER A 413 -23.59 -18.16 -2.79
CA SER A 413 -24.16 -17.21 -3.78
C SER A 413 -23.31 -17.15 -5.06
N ARG A 414 -21.98 -17.21 -4.97
CA ARG A 414 -21.08 -17.27 -6.13
C ARG A 414 -21.27 -18.56 -6.96
N ASN A 415 -21.48 -19.69 -6.30
CA ASN A 415 -21.77 -20.95 -7.01
C ASN A 415 -23.14 -20.94 -7.69
N LYS A 416 -24.14 -20.24 -7.13
CA LYS A 416 -25.43 -20.01 -7.82
C LYS A 416 -25.23 -19.15 -9.09
N ASN A 417 -24.50 -18.03 -9.01
CA ASN A 417 -24.27 -17.16 -10.16
C ASN A 417 -23.39 -17.77 -11.27
N LYS A 418 -22.53 -18.77 -10.94
CA LYS A 418 -21.83 -19.56 -11.96
C LYS A 418 -22.74 -20.52 -12.68
N ARG A 419 -23.79 -21.05 -12.04
CA ARG A 419 -24.79 -21.94 -12.69
C ARG A 419 -25.69 -21.21 -13.70
N TYR A 420 -25.88 -19.89 -13.56
CA TYR A 420 -26.67 -19.09 -14.51
C TYR A 420 -25.88 -18.48 -15.68
N LYS A 421 -24.60 -18.82 -15.84
CA LYS A 421 -23.76 -18.42 -16.99
C LYS A 421 -23.39 -19.56 -17.93
N ILE A 422 -24.05 -20.71 -17.81
CA ILE A 422 -23.86 -21.90 -18.66
C ILE A 422 -25.22 -22.31 -19.30
N GLU A 423 -26.13 -21.36 -19.51
CA GLU A 423 -27.30 -21.54 -20.40
C GLU A 423 -27.30 -20.41 -21.44
#